data_32c738531b3d1c0069ec440d838db660
#
_entry.id   32c738531b3d1c0069ec440d838db660
#
_cell.length_a   1.000
_cell.length_b   1.000
_cell.length_c   1.000
_cell.angle_alpha   90.00
_cell.angle_beta   90.00
_cell.angle_gamma   90.00
#
_symmetry.space_group_name_H-M   'P 1'
#
loop_
_entity.id
_entity.type
_entity.pdbx_description
1 polymer ?
#
loop_
_entity_poly.entity_id
_entity_poly.type
_entity_poly.pdbx_seq_one_letter_code
_entity_poly.pdbx_strand_id
1 'polypeptide(L)'
;MKLRYVRSVVAALALLSAQASAQEQPLTAKCESAPLMAAFMAFGETGRMPPDLVKYLGDGPWHKVEPYKAFDNVHYVGICWVSAWLITSPNGHVLIDTLYGPYTSQMLGNIRALGFDPRDIKLVAVTHGHFDHAGGIGQLKSELAPGTRFAMTREGWREAAEDSVSHPRFPWKMIEPDIVLTDGQTVSGGDVAIQAFETPGHTMGTASFAFDARDGARTYRAFTVGGLGLNRIRGPEQVEAFIASLKRIRTLTQDGARPVELHLTTHGFSTGLNEAKDLLRTRKPTDPHPLVDLPGFRKQLDDLQAGAEKRLVVERQKKAN
;
A
#
# COMPACT_ATOMS: atom_id res chain seq x y z
N MET A 1 -30.68 -71.60 -47.03
CA MET A 1 -30.67 -70.09 -47.16
C MET A 1 -30.68 -69.52 -45.71
N LYS A 2 -29.54 -69.08 -45.15
CA LYS A 2 -29.44 -68.72 -43.75
C LYS A 2 -29.30 -67.16 -43.71
N LEU A 3 -30.28 -66.47 -43.10
CA LEU A 3 -30.24 -65.03 -42.83
C LEU A 3 -29.36 -64.77 -41.64
N ARG A 4 -28.36 -63.96 -41.80
CA ARG A 4 -27.54 -63.44 -40.71
C ARG A 4 -28.09 -62.05 -40.27
N TYR A 5 -28.53 -61.99 -39.02
CA TYR A 5 -28.84 -60.72 -38.34
C TYR A 5 -27.54 -60.05 -37.91
N VAL A 6 -27.34 -58.81 -38.40
CA VAL A 6 -26.28 -57.93 -37.89
C VAL A 6 -26.86 -57.08 -36.76
N ARG A 7 -26.37 -57.26 -35.54
CA ARG A 7 -26.70 -56.42 -34.41
C ARG A 7 -25.74 -55.22 -34.41
N SER A 8 -26.24 -54.01 -34.65
CA SER A 8 -25.53 -52.76 -34.46
C SER A 8 -25.52 -52.42 -32.97
N VAL A 9 -24.32 -52.40 -32.37
CA VAL A 9 -24.09 -51.88 -31.03
C VAL A 9 -23.81 -50.39 -31.14
N VAL A 10 -24.73 -49.55 -30.68
CA VAL A 10 -24.52 -48.09 -30.53
C VAL A 10 -23.82 -47.91 -29.19
N ALA A 11 -22.52 -47.58 -29.24
CA ALA A 11 -21.79 -47.15 -28.06
C ALA A 11 -22.06 -45.66 -27.80
N ALA A 12 -22.82 -45.36 -26.74
CA ALA A 12 -22.99 -44.00 -26.23
C ALA A 12 -21.73 -43.61 -25.44
N LEU A 13 -20.90 -42.76 -26.02
CA LEU A 13 -19.84 -42.06 -25.28
C LEU A 13 -20.47 -40.98 -24.39
N ALA A 14 -20.56 -41.27 -23.10
CA ALA A 14 -20.82 -40.21 -22.10
C ALA A 14 -19.56 -39.38 -21.91
N LEU A 15 -19.54 -38.19 -22.46
CA LEU A 15 -18.56 -37.15 -22.16
C LEU A 15 -18.83 -36.63 -20.74
N LEU A 16 -18.14 -37.17 -19.76
CA LEU A 16 -18.00 -36.58 -18.44
C LEU A 16 -17.10 -35.35 -18.59
N SER A 17 -17.70 -34.19 -18.72
CA SER A 17 -17.01 -32.91 -18.50
C SER A 17 -16.67 -32.80 -17.02
N ALA A 18 -15.46 -33.19 -16.68
CA ALA A 18 -14.85 -32.81 -15.40
C ALA A 18 -14.66 -31.29 -15.40
N GLN A 19 -15.63 -30.58 -14.86
CA GLN A 19 -15.39 -29.21 -14.39
C GLN A 19 -14.44 -29.34 -13.21
N ALA A 20 -13.16 -29.16 -13.47
CA ALA A 20 -12.19 -28.88 -12.41
C ALA A 20 -12.66 -27.55 -11.78
N SER A 21 -13.34 -27.64 -10.64
CA SER A 21 -13.50 -26.51 -9.75
C SER A 21 -12.09 -26.10 -9.36
N ALA A 22 -11.62 -24.99 -9.91
CA ALA A 22 -10.43 -24.33 -9.39
C ALA A 22 -10.77 -24.03 -7.91
N GLN A 23 -10.20 -24.82 -7.02
CA GLN A 23 -10.26 -24.56 -5.60
C GLN A 23 -9.51 -23.24 -5.41
N GLU A 24 -10.25 -22.13 -5.23
CA GLU A 24 -9.66 -20.85 -4.87
C GLU A 24 -8.85 -21.07 -3.61
N GLN A 25 -7.52 -20.96 -3.75
CA GLN A 25 -6.65 -21.03 -2.59
C GLN A 25 -7.00 -19.84 -1.68
N PRO A 26 -7.12 -20.06 -0.37
CA PRO A 26 -7.44 -18.98 0.54
C PRO A 26 -6.37 -17.90 0.43
N LEU A 27 -6.78 -16.64 0.23
CA LEU A 27 -5.94 -15.44 0.11
C LEU A 27 -4.89 -15.30 1.25
N THR A 28 -5.06 -16.08 2.31
CA THR A 28 -4.32 -16.00 3.58
C THR A 28 -3.16 -16.99 3.70
N ALA A 29 -2.93 -17.88 2.73
CA ALA A 29 -1.94 -18.94 2.90
C ALA A 29 -0.49 -18.44 2.78
N LYS A 30 -0.28 -17.36 2.02
CA LYS A 30 1.03 -16.72 1.79
C LYS A 30 0.81 -15.25 1.47
N CYS A 31 1.82 -14.40 1.68
CA CYS A 31 1.81 -12.99 1.26
C CYS A 31 1.91 -12.83 -0.28
N GLU A 32 1.09 -13.55 -1.04
CA GLU A 32 1.10 -13.46 -2.50
C GLU A 32 0.34 -12.22 -2.98
N SER A 33 0.97 -11.44 -3.83
CA SER A 33 0.45 -10.12 -4.24
C SER A 33 -0.71 -10.23 -5.23
N ALA A 34 -0.64 -11.13 -6.21
CA ALA A 34 -1.62 -11.16 -7.30
C ALA A 34 -3.07 -11.43 -6.87
N PRO A 35 -3.38 -12.46 -6.04
CA PRO A 35 -4.76 -12.70 -5.61
C PRO A 35 -5.31 -11.59 -4.72
N LEU A 36 -4.46 -10.99 -3.88
CA LEU A 36 -4.85 -9.83 -3.07
C LEU A 36 -5.17 -8.63 -3.91
N MET A 37 -4.31 -8.30 -4.87
CA MET A 37 -4.53 -7.18 -5.77
C MET A 37 -5.84 -7.33 -6.55
N ALA A 38 -6.14 -8.53 -7.06
CA ALA A 38 -7.39 -8.81 -7.76
C ALA A 38 -8.61 -8.56 -6.86
N ALA A 39 -8.58 -9.01 -5.60
CA ALA A 39 -9.66 -8.80 -4.64
C ALA A 39 -9.83 -7.31 -4.28
N PHE A 40 -8.74 -6.56 -4.11
CA PHE A 40 -8.79 -5.12 -3.86
C PHE A 40 -9.30 -4.33 -5.06
N MET A 41 -8.92 -4.68 -6.29
CA MET A 41 -9.43 -4.05 -7.50
C MET A 41 -10.94 -4.27 -7.65
N ALA A 42 -11.41 -5.50 -7.47
CA ALA A 42 -12.84 -5.83 -7.51
C ALA A 42 -13.63 -5.07 -6.43
N PHE A 43 -13.05 -4.93 -5.22
CA PHE A 43 -13.65 -4.11 -4.17
C PHE A 43 -13.72 -2.63 -4.57
N GLY A 44 -12.65 -2.07 -5.11
CA GLY A 44 -12.59 -0.69 -5.59
C GLY A 44 -13.65 -0.38 -6.64
N GLU A 45 -13.83 -1.28 -7.62
CA GLU A 45 -14.82 -1.12 -8.70
C GLU A 45 -16.27 -1.23 -8.20
N THR A 46 -16.57 -2.20 -7.34
CA THR A 46 -17.94 -2.54 -6.95
C THR A 46 -18.41 -1.86 -5.65
N GLY A 47 -17.47 -1.48 -4.79
CA GLY A 47 -17.74 -1.04 -3.42
C GLY A 47 -18.24 -2.16 -2.49
N ARG A 48 -18.10 -3.43 -2.89
CA ARG A 48 -18.49 -4.60 -2.10
C ARG A 48 -17.24 -5.34 -1.64
N MET A 49 -17.02 -5.38 -0.33
CA MET A 49 -15.89 -6.07 0.27
C MET A 49 -16.03 -7.59 0.12
N PRO A 50 -15.09 -8.29 -0.53
CA PRO A 50 -15.06 -9.74 -0.56
C PRO A 50 -14.88 -10.30 0.87
N PRO A 51 -15.62 -11.37 1.29
CA PRO A 51 -15.51 -11.95 2.63
C PRO A 51 -14.09 -12.39 3.00
N ASP A 52 -13.37 -12.99 2.06
CA ASP A 52 -11.98 -13.43 2.27
C ASP A 52 -11.04 -12.26 2.51
N LEU A 53 -11.29 -11.11 1.85
CA LEU A 53 -10.51 -9.90 2.08
C LEU A 53 -10.72 -9.36 3.50
N VAL A 54 -11.97 -9.36 4.01
CA VAL A 54 -12.27 -8.98 5.41
C VAL A 54 -11.47 -9.83 6.40
N LYS A 55 -11.42 -11.13 6.17
CA LYS A 55 -10.65 -12.07 7.00
C LYS A 55 -9.15 -11.80 6.91
N TYR A 56 -8.64 -11.55 5.69
CA TYR A 56 -7.23 -11.25 5.46
C TYR A 56 -6.79 -9.94 6.11
N LEU A 57 -7.64 -8.91 6.11
CA LEU A 57 -7.35 -7.61 6.76
C LEU A 57 -7.44 -7.68 8.30
N GLY A 58 -7.92 -8.80 8.86
CA GLY A 58 -7.93 -9.05 10.29
C GLY A 58 -6.56 -9.44 10.83
N ASP A 59 -6.54 -10.01 12.04
CA ASP A 59 -5.33 -10.50 12.67
C ASP A 59 -4.96 -11.90 12.16
N GLY A 60 -3.65 -12.14 11.98
CA GLY A 60 -3.17 -13.46 11.62
C GLY A 60 -1.65 -13.57 11.54
N PRO A 61 -1.12 -14.80 11.70
CA PRO A 61 0.33 -15.04 11.69
C PRO A 61 1.01 -14.72 10.34
N TRP A 62 0.24 -14.68 9.26
CA TRP A 62 0.70 -14.32 7.92
C TRP A 62 1.11 -12.85 7.77
N HIS A 63 0.75 -11.99 8.72
CA HIS A 63 1.17 -10.58 8.72
C HIS A 63 2.64 -10.39 9.08
N LYS A 64 3.26 -11.39 9.69
CA LYS A 64 4.67 -11.33 10.04
C LYS A 64 5.53 -11.45 8.78
N VAL A 65 6.24 -10.36 8.45
CA VAL A 65 7.21 -10.30 7.35
C VAL A 65 8.56 -9.91 7.92
N GLU A 66 9.62 -10.62 7.52
CA GLU A 66 10.98 -10.23 7.86
C GLU A 66 11.32 -8.88 7.23
N PRO A 67 11.87 -7.93 8.02
CA PRO A 67 12.28 -6.65 7.49
C PRO A 67 13.48 -6.80 6.56
N TYR A 68 13.63 -5.87 5.62
CA TYR A 68 14.74 -5.94 4.67
C TYR A 68 15.20 -4.56 4.21
N LYS A 69 16.45 -4.48 3.83
CA LYS A 69 17.02 -3.31 3.15
C LYS A 69 16.54 -3.31 1.70
N ALA A 70 15.72 -2.32 1.35
CA ALA A 70 15.22 -2.12 -0.01
C ALA A 70 16.23 -1.32 -0.85
N PHE A 71 16.79 -0.25 -0.29
CA PHE A 71 17.85 0.58 -0.84
C PHE A 71 18.88 0.87 0.26
N ASP A 72 20.00 1.50 -0.07
CA ASP A 72 21.06 1.75 0.94
C ASP A 72 20.58 2.57 2.12
N ASN A 73 19.57 3.41 1.92
CA ASN A 73 18.97 4.25 2.94
C ASN A 73 17.46 4.02 3.13
N VAL A 74 16.85 3.02 2.51
CA VAL A 74 15.41 2.75 2.63
C VAL A 74 15.18 1.30 3.02
N HIS A 75 14.40 1.09 4.07
CA HIS A 75 14.16 -0.20 4.67
C HIS A 75 12.66 -0.48 4.79
N TYR A 76 12.25 -1.68 4.42
CA TYR A 76 10.90 -2.16 4.68
C TYR A 76 10.78 -2.64 6.12
N VAL A 77 9.85 -2.08 6.86
CA VAL A 77 9.59 -2.44 8.26
C VAL A 77 8.13 -2.78 8.53
N GLY A 78 7.31 -2.85 7.46
CA GLY A 78 5.89 -3.12 7.50
C GLY A 78 5.51 -4.57 7.79
N ILE A 79 4.27 -4.90 7.44
CA ILE A 79 3.68 -6.23 7.53
C ILE A 79 3.23 -6.69 6.13
N CYS A 80 2.69 -7.90 6.02
CA CYS A 80 2.34 -8.52 4.74
C CYS A 80 1.50 -7.61 3.82
N TRP A 81 0.49 -6.94 4.33
CA TRP A 81 -0.44 -6.16 3.50
C TRP A 81 -0.31 -4.64 3.63
N VAL A 82 0.26 -4.15 4.74
CA VAL A 82 0.52 -2.71 4.96
C VAL A 82 2.00 -2.47 5.03
N SER A 83 2.49 -1.57 4.20
CA SER A 83 3.88 -1.16 4.21
C SER A 83 4.13 -0.08 5.26
N ALA A 84 5.33 -0.11 5.83
CA ALA A 84 5.93 1.02 6.53
C ALA A 84 7.38 1.12 6.06
N TRP A 85 7.86 2.34 5.83
CA TRP A 85 9.18 2.59 5.28
C TRP A 85 10.04 3.39 6.24
N LEU A 86 11.20 2.86 6.61
CA LEU A 86 12.21 3.60 7.36
C LEU A 86 13.26 4.14 6.39
N ILE A 87 13.39 5.47 6.33
CA ILE A 87 14.41 6.16 5.54
C ILE A 87 15.48 6.64 6.50
N THR A 88 16.71 6.20 6.30
CA THR A 88 17.80 6.36 7.27
C THR A 88 18.86 7.36 6.85
N SER A 89 19.42 8.07 7.85
CA SER A 89 20.63 8.88 7.73
C SER A 89 21.42 8.86 9.04
N PRO A 90 22.70 9.32 9.03
CA PRO A 90 23.53 9.36 10.25
C PRO A 90 22.94 10.24 11.37
N ASN A 91 22.23 11.32 11.02
CA ASN A 91 21.71 12.31 11.96
C ASN A 91 20.24 12.12 12.33
N GLY A 92 19.64 11.00 11.92
CA GLY A 92 18.26 10.64 12.25
C GLY A 92 17.48 10.06 11.08
N HIS A 93 16.32 9.53 11.38
CA HIS A 93 15.51 8.77 10.44
C HIS A 93 14.13 9.39 10.23
N VAL A 94 13.52 9.07 9.10
CA VAL A 94 12.11 9.33 8.80
C VAL A 94 11.39 7.99 8.69
N LEU A 95 10.25 7.88 9.36
CA LEU A 95 9.34 6.75 9.22
C LEU A 95 8.10 7.20 8.43
N ILE A 96 7.70 6.43 7.43
CA ILE A 96 6.43 6.60 6.71
C ILE A 96 5.45 5.53 7.19
N ASP A 97 4.31 5.97 7.70
CA ASP A 97 3.21 5.22 8.31
C ASP A 97 3.56 4.51 9.63
N THR A 98 2.53 4.16 10.41
CA THR A 98 2.68 3.72 11.80
C THR A 98 2.20 2.31 12.05
N LEU A 99 1.54 1.69 11.07
CA LEU A 99 0.77 0.47 11.26
C LEU A 99 -0.31 0.64 12.37
N TYR A 100 -0.71 -0.45 13.03
CA TYR A 100 -1.81 -0.44 14.00
C TYR A 100 -1.69 -1.59 15.01
N GLY A 101 -2.29 -1.43 16.18
CA GLY A 101 -2.38 -2.45 17.22
C GLY A 101 -1.04 -3.15 17.49
N PRO A 102 -0.98 -4.49 17.52
CA PRO A 102 0.25 -5.22 17.83
C PRO A 102 1.33 -5.07 16.76
N TYR A 103 0.96 -4.67 15.54
CA TYR A 103 1.89 -4.54 14.42
C TYR A 103 2.79 -3.31 14.53
N THR A 104 2.38 -2.28 15.28
CA THR A 104 3.27 -1.16 15.63
C THR A 104 4.46 -1.65 16.45
N SER A 105 4.23 -2.50 17.45
CA SER A 105 5.32 -3.12 18.22
C SER A 105 6.19 -4.04 17.36
N GLN A 106 5.58 -4.80 16.45
CA GLN A 106 6.32 -5.63 15.47
C GLN A 106 7.21 -4.75 14.58
N MET A 107 6.70 -3.63 14.07
CA MET A 107 7.48 -2.68 13.27
C MET A 107 8.69 -2.13 14.03
N LEU A 108 8.52 -1.76 15.29
CA LEU A 108 9.65 -1.33 16.14
C LEU A 108 10.66 -2.46 16.35
N GLY A 109 10.20 -3.69 16.49
CA GLY A 109 11.05 -4.89 16.50
C GLY A 109 11.80 -5.07 15.17
N ASN A 110 11.13 -4.88 14.05
CA ASN A 110 11.72 -4.93 12.70
C ASN A 110 12.83 -3.88 12.52
N ILE A 111 12.61 -2.64 13.00
CA ILE A 111 13.62 -1.57 12.98
C ILE A 111 14.87 -1.98 13.76
N ARG A 112 14.69 -2.53 14.97
CA ARG A 112 15.80 -3.02 15.80
C ARG A 112 16.54 -4.20 15.15
N ALA A 113 15.80 -5.11 14.51
CA ALA A 113 16.39 -6.26 13.80
C ALA A 113 17.27 -5.85 12.61
N LEU A 114 16.99 -4.69 12.01
CA LEU A 114 17.83 -4.07 10.98
C LEU A 114 19.06 -3.32 11.56
N GLY A 115 19.20 -3.25 12.89
CA GLY A 115 20.31 -2.58 13.57
C GLY A 115 20.08 -1.09 13.84
N PHE A 116 18.87 -0.58 13.70
CA PHE A 116 18.53 0.81 13.99
C PHE A 116 17.85 0.97 15.36
N ASP A 117 18.10 2.07 16.05
CA ASP A 117 17.35 2.44 17.25
C ASP A 117 16.10 3.25 16.84
N PRO A 118 14.88 2.80 17.17
CA PRO A 118 13.69 3.60 16.91
C PRO A 118 13.72 5.02 17.47
N ARG A 119 14.50 5.26 18.54
CA ARG A 119 14.67 6.61 19.14
C ARG A 119 15.43 7.59 18.23
N ASP A 120 16.08 7.08 17.18
CA ASP A 120 16.72 7.92 16.16
C ASP A 120 15.72 8.42 15.09
N ILE A 121 14.46 7.98 15.13
CA ILE A 121 13.42 8.54 14.29
C ILE A 121 13.12 9.97 14.76
N LYS A 122 13.28 10.93 13.84
CA LYS A 122 13.05 12.37 14.11
C LYS A 122 11.73 12.87 13.51
N LEU A 123 11.19 12.13 12.53
CA LEU A 123 9.94 12.45 11.85
C LEU A 123 9.18 11.16 11.53
N VAL A 124 7.89 11.17 11.85
CA VAL A 124 6.91 10.18 11.39
C VAL A 124 5.95 10.91 10.45
N ALA A 125 5.93 10.56 9.19
CA ALA A 125 5.02 11.09 8.18
C ALA A 125 3.94 10.06 7.89
N VAL A 126 2.68 10.40 8.12
CA VAL A 126 1.56 9.50 7.93
C VAL A 126 0.80 9.88 6.66
N THR A 127 0.57 8.89 5.81
CA THR A 127 -0.03 9.10 4.50
C THR A 127 -1.49 9.53 4.57
N HIS A 128 -2.28 8.91 5.46
CA HIS A 128 -3.69 9.25 5.66
C HIS A 128 -4.24 8.68 6.98
N GLY A 129 -5.46 9.06 7.33
CA GLY A 129 -6.05 8.82 8.65
C GLY A 129 -6.65 7.44 8.90
N HIS A 130 -6.55 6.46 8.00
CA HIS A 130 -7.05 5.10 8.27
C HIS A 130 -6.24 4.39 9.34
N PHE A 131 -6.91 3.46 10.06
CA PHE A 131 -6.35 2.73 11.20
C PHE A 131 -5.03 2.01 10.86
N ASP A 132 -4.91 1.44 9.68
CA ASP A 132 -3.75 0.66 9.23
C ASP A 132 -2.52 1.52 8.91
N HIS A 133 -2.68 2.84 8.77
CA HIS A 133 -1.60 3.80 8.55
C HIS A 133 -1.35 4.72 9.74
N ALA A 134 -2.41 5.14 10.45
CA ALA A 134 -2.35 6.09 11.57
C ALA A 134 -2.50 5.43 12.95
N GLY A 135 -2.94 4.16 13.01
CA GLY A 135 -3.36 3.51 14.26
C GLY A 135 -2.27 3.34 15.32
N GLY A 136 -1.00 3.36 14.91
CA GLY A 136 0.14 3.29 15.82
C GLY A 136 0.64 4.63 16.37
N ILE A 137 0.05 5.76 15.95
CA ILE A 137 0.60 7.09 16.23
C ILE A 137 0.74 7.39 17.74
N GLY A 138 -0.26 7.03 18.54
CA GLY A 138 -0.24 7.25 19.99
C GLY A 138 0.77 6.37 20.71
N GLN A 139 0.96 5.12 20.25
CA GLN A 139 1.99 4.23 20.76
C GLN A 139 3.38 4.76 20.42
N LEU A 140 3.62 5.13 19.16
CA LEU A 140 4.91 5.69 18.73
C LEU A 140 5.26 6.97 19.50
N LYS A 141 4.30 7.85 19.75
CA LYS A 141 4.54 9.07 20.55
C LYS A 141 5.06 8.76 21.95
N SER A 142 4.69 7.62 22.54
CA SER A 142 5.17 7.21 23.85
C SER A 142 6.49 6.43 23.85
N GLU A 143 6.84 5.79 22.72
CA GLU A 143 8.03 4.91 22.64
C GLU A 143 9.23 5.56 21.94
N LEU A 144 8.99 6.55 21.07
CA LEU A 144 10.04 7.28 20.38
C LEU A 144 10.63 8.40 21.26
N ALA A 145 11.71 9.02 20.79
CA ALA A 145 12.31 10.15 21.50
C ALA A 145 11.32 11.32 21.64
N PRO A 146 11.32 12.06 22.76
CA PRO A 146 10.36 13.17 22.97
C PRO A 146 10.35 14.25 21.90
N GLY A 147 11.48 14.43 21.18
CA GLY A 147 11.62 15.38 20.08
C GLY A 147 11.11 14.86 18.71
N THR A 148 10.65 13.61 18.62
CA THR A 148 10.08 13.07 17.37
C THR A 148 8.80 13.80 17.01
N ARG A 149 8.72 14.30 15.78
CA ARG A 149 7.57 15.02 15.26
C ARG A 149 6.71 14.11 14.37
N PHE A 150 5.41 14.38 14.33
CA PHE A 150 4.44 13.64 13.53
C PHE A 150 3.77 14.59 12.54
N ALA A 151 3.62 14.15 11.30
CA ALA A 151 3.16 14.97 10.19
C ALA A 151 2.03 14.30 9.42
N MET A 152 0.93 15.00 9.23
CA MET A 152 -0.18 14.69 8.32
C MET A 152 -0.73 15.98 7.72
N THR A 153 -1.53 15.87 6.66
CA THR A 153 -2.35 17.00 6.20
C THR A 153 -3.37 17.39 7.26
N ARG A 154 -3.93 18.60 7.19
CA ARG A 154 -4.99 19.05 8.10
C ARG A 154 -6.18 18.08 8.12
N GLU A 155 -6.60 17.68 6.93
CA GLU A 155 -7.72 16.76 6.77
C GLU A 155 -7.36 15.34 7.24
N GLY A 156 -6.12 14.88 7.03
CA GLY A 156 -5.61 13.61 7.54
C GLY A 156 -5.66 13.53 9.06
N TRP A 157 -5.26 14.60 9.77
CA TRP A 157 -5.38 14.68 11.22
C TRP A 157 -6.83 14.58 11.69
N ARG A 158 -7.76 15.26 10.99
CA ARG A 158 -9.20 15.22 11.32
C ARG A 158 -9.77 13.81 11.10
N GLU A 159 -9.48 13.20 9.94
CA GLU A 159 -9.95 11.86 9.60
C GLU A 159 -9.40 10.80 10.56
N ALA A 160 -8.11 10.90 10.94
CA ALA A 160 -7.50 10.00 11.93
C ALA A 160 -8.16 10.12 13.31
N ALA A 161 -8.48 11.34 13.74
CA ALA A 161 -9.17 11.56 15.00
C ALA A 161 -10.59 10.95 14.99
N GLU A 162 -11.34 11.12 13.90
CA GLU A 162 -12.66 10.50 13.74
C GLU A 162 -12.59 8.98 13.73
N ASP A 163 -11.67 8.39 12.95
CA ASP A 163 -11.53 6.94 12.83
C ASP A 163 -11.02 6.31 14.13
N SER A 164 -10.18 7.00 14.89
CA SER A 164 -9.56 6.51 16.13
C SER A 164 -10.57 6.08 17.19
N VAL A 165 -11.70 6.76 17.27
CA VAL A 165 -12.77 6.47 18.24
C VAL A 165 -13.90 5.64 17.64
N SER A 166 -14.06 5.64 16.33
CA SER A 166 -15.16 4.99 15.63
C SER A 166 -14.81 3.62 15.04
N HIS A 167 -13.52 3.27 14.96
CA HIS A 167 -13.08 2.01 14.35
C HIS A 167 -13.49 0.80 15.20
N PRO A 168 -14.27 -0.16 14.67
CA PRO A 168 -14.95 -1.18 15.49
C PRO A 168 -14.01 -2.21 16.11
N ARG A 169 -12.81 -2.42 15.54
CA ARG A 169 -11.87 -3.46 15.97
C ARG A 169 -10.56 -2.94 16.52
N PHE A 170 -10.11 -1.79 16.06
CA PHE A 170 -8.79 -1.24 16.37
C PHE A 170 -8.90 0.23 16.77
N PRO A 171 -9.52 0.55 17.94
CA PRO A 171 -9.47 1.91 18.45
C PRO A 171 -8.02 2.24 18.87
N TRP A 172 -7.61 3.48 18.66
CA TRP A 172 -6.27 3.92 19.07
C TRP A 172 -6.29 5.30 19.71
N LYS A 173 -5.20 5.62 20.40
CA LYS A 173 -5.03 6.94 21.02
C LYS A 173 -4.45 7.92 20.01
N MET A 174 -5.14 9.00 19.74
CA MET A 174 -4.61 10.12 18.97
C MET A 174 -3.66 10.99 19.80
N ILE A 175 -2.86 11.77 19.09
CA ILE A 175 -2.01 12.83 19.63
C ILE A 175 -2.47 14.18 19.06
N GLU A 176 -2.04 15.27 19.71
CA GLU A 176 -2.18 16.61 19.10
C GLU A 176 -1.31 16.72 17.84
N PRO A 177 -1.76 17.42 16.80
CA PRO A 177 -0.98 17.62 15.59
C PRO A 177 0.34 18.34 15.83
N ASP A 178 1.49 17.71 15.50
CA ASP A 178 2.78 18.38 15.57
C ASP A 178 3.07 19.20 14.29
N ILE A 179 2.85 18.59 13.11
CA ILE A 179 3.04 19.23 11.80
C ILE A 179 1.78 19.04 10.96
N VAL A 180 1.22 20.14 10.49
CA VAL A 180 0.18 20.14 9.46
C VAL A 180 0.83 20.34 8.11
N LEU A 181 0.88 19.27 7.31
CA LEU A 181 1.46 19.30 5.98
C LEU A 181 0.60 20.10 5.00
N THR A 182 1.27 20.78 4.09
CA THR A 182 0.67 21.45 2.93
C THR A 182 1.27 20.91 1.65
N ASP A 183 0.56 21.10 0.55
CA ASP A 183 0.98 20.65 -0.77
C ASP A 183 2.34 21.23 -1.18
N GLY A 184 3.24 20.35 -1.68
CA GLY A 184 4.59 20.73 -2.09
C GLY A 184 5.58 20.96 -0.95
N GLN A 185 5.13 20.94 0.32
CA GLN A 185 5.99 21.19 1.48
C GLN A 185 7.06 20.10 1.62
N THR A 186 8.30 20.52 1.89
CA THR A 186 9.38 19.63 2.31
C THR A 186 9.52 19.65 3.83
N VAL A 187 9.56 18.48 4.44
CA VAL A 187 9.83 18.28 5.87
C VAL A 187 10.99 17.34 6.04
N SER A 188 11.73 17.45 7.16
CA SER A 188 12.95 16.68 7.36
C SER A 188 13.02 16.04 8.75
N GLY A 189 13.66 14.86 8.80
CA GLY A 189 14.06 14.17 10.01
C GLY A 189 15.56 13.80 9.91
N GLY A 190 16.43 14.48 10.68
CA GLY A 190 17.87 14.42 10.45
C GLY A 190 18.25 14.95 9.06
N ASP A 191 19.04 14.18 8.30
CA ASP A 191 19.43 14.55 6.93
C ASP A 191 18.43 14.03 5.86
N VAL A 192 17.38 13.36 6.29
CA VAL A 192 16.35 12.87 5.37
C VAL A 192 15.32 13.95 5.13
N ALA A 193 15.16 14.37 3.87
CA ALA A 193 14.10 15.26 3.42
C ALA A 193 13.04 14.48 2.64
N ILE A 194 11.76 14.71 2.93
CA ILE A 194 10.64 14.20 2.16
C ILE A 194 9.77 15.37 1.69
N GLN A 195 9.30 15.31 0.45
CA GLN A 195 8.36 16.29 -0.11
C GLN A 195 6.96 15.71 -0.09
N ALA A 196 6.03 16.43 0.54
CA ALA A 196 4.62 16.06 0.62
C ALA A 196 3.84 16.56 -0.59
N PHE A 197 2.91 15.77 -1.09
CA PHE A 197 1.95 16.10 -2.13
C PHE A 197 0.56 15.75 -1.61
N GLU A 198 -0.34 16.72 -1.57
CA GLU A 198 -1.75 16.41 -1.31
C GLU A 198 -2.32 15.66 -2.50
N THR A 199 -2.78 14.45 -2.25
CA THR A 199 -3.35 13.53 -3.24
C THR A 199 -4.68 12.97 -2.74
N PRO A 200 -5.70 13.85 -2.57
CA PRO A 200 -6.99 13.46 -2.03
C PRO A 200 -7.71 12.44 -2.92
N GLY A 201 -8.58 11.64 -2.30
CA GLY A 201 -9.48 10.73 -2.99
C GLY A 201 -9.59 9.34 -2.38
N HIS A 202 -8.47 8.69 -2.01
CA HIS A 202 -8.56 7.51 -1.14
C HIS A 202 -9.19 7.88 0.21
N THR A 203 -8.66 8.87 0.87
CA THR A 203 -9.34 9.77 1.80
C THR A 203 -9.12 11.22 1.33
N MET A 204 -9.88 12.17 1.84
CA MET A 204 -9.67 13.57 1.49
C MET A 204 -8.38 14.13 2.07
N GLY A 205 -7.90 13.54 3.18
CA GLY A 205 -6.65 13.91 3.84
C GLY A 205 -5.40 13.19 3.33
N THR A 206 -5.49 12.42 2.25
CA THR A 206 -4.35 11.65 1.74
C THR A 206 -3.21 12.54 1.27
N ALA A 207 -2.00 12.24 1.76
CA ALA A 207 -0.73 12.75 1.25
C ALA A 207 0.12 11.63 0.63
N SER A 208 0.85 11.96 -0.42
CA SER A 208 1.90 11.14 -1.02
C SER A 208 3.26 11.77 -0.75
N PHE A 209 4.33 10.99 -0.75
CA PHE A 209 5.67 11.49 -0.40
C PHE A 209 6.70 11.13 -1.46
N ALA A 210 7.52 12.13 -1.86
CA ALA A 210 8.71 11.91 -2.66
C ALA A 210 9.97 12.06 -1.81
N PHE A 211 10.96 11.20 -2.03
CA PHE A 211 12.25 11.19 -1.33
C PHE A 211 13.33 10.48 -2.15
N ASP A 212 14.56 10.59 -1.70
CA ASP A 212 15.70 9.99 -2.37
C ASP A 212 15.99 8.57 -1.86
N ALA A 213 16.04 7.60 -2.77
CA ALA A 213 16.47 6.22 -2.52
C ALA A 213 17.82 5.96 -3.19
N ARG A 214 18.82 5.54 -2.43
CA ARG A 214 20.20 5.34 -2.89
C ARG A 214 20.50 3.86 -3.14
N ASP A 215 21.18 3.59 -4.25
CA ASP A 215 21.67 2.27 -4.64
C ASP A 215 23.11 2.41 -5.17
N GLY A 216 24.09 2.25 -4.32
CA GLY A 216 25.50 2.54 -4.62
C GLY A 216 25.70 4.01 -4.98
N ALA A 217 26.22 4.24 -6.19
CA ALA A 217 26.45 5.59 -6.72
C ALA A 217 25.19 6.24 -7.31
N ARG A 218 24.09 5.50 -7.44
CA ARG A 218 22.85 5.99 -8.03
C ARG A 218 21.84 6.44 -6.98
N THR A 219 21.18 7.55 -7.24
CA THR A 219 20.07 8.05 -6.45
C THR A 219 18.83 8.13 -7.32
N TYR A 220 17.76 7.49 -6.87
CA TYR A 220 16.45 7.51 -7.51
C TYR A 220 15.51 8.44 -6.75
N ARG A 221 14.62 9.11 -7.45
CA ARG A 221 13.49 9.77 -6.81
C ARG A 221 12.37 8.76 -6.58
N ALA A 222 12.28 8.27 -5.35
CA ALA A 222 11.21 7.39 -4.92
C ALA A 222 9.92 8.18 -4.61
N PHE A 223 8.78 7.50 -4.75
CA PHE A 223 7.48 8.05 -4.44
C PHE A 223 6.63 7.02 -3.70
N THR A 224 5.97 7.45 -2.63
CA THR A 224 4.95 6.66 -1.94
C THR A 224 3.59 7.26 -2.23
N VAL A 225 2.74 6.53 -2.96
CA VAL A 225 1.34 6.92 -3.16
C VAL A 225 0.58 6.66 -1.86
N GLY A 226 0.00 7.69 -1.28
CA GLY A 226 -0.57 7.64 0.06
C GLY A 226 -1.82 6.79 0.21
N GLY A 227 -2.53 6.49 -0.89
CA GLY A 227 -3.70 5.62 -0.86
C GLY A 227 -4.06 5.13 -2.26
N LEU A 228 -4.30 3.81 -2.37
CA LEU A 228 -4.46 3.11 -3.66
C LEU A 228 -5.90 2.65 -3.93
N GLY A 229 -6.77 2.64 -2.92
CA GLY A 229 -8.09 2.04 -3.04
C GLY A 229 -9.25 3.04 -2.91
N LEU A 230 -10.43 2.63 -3.38
CA LEU A 230 -11.69 3.37 -3.27
C LEU A 230 -12.66 2.64 -2.33
N ASN A 231 -12.18 2.32 -1.13
CA ASN A 231 -12.86 1.44 -0.18
C ASN A 231 -13.79 2.16 0.82
N ARG A 232 -13.60 3.46 1.07
CA ARG A 232 -14.46 4.26 1.98
C ARG A 232 -14.92 5.54 1.29
N ILE A 233 -15.67 5.38 0.20
CA ILE A 233 -16.13 6.50 -0.64
C ILE A 233 -17.42 7.08 -0.10
N ARG A 234 -17.45 8.41 0.05
CA ARG A 234 -18.59 9.19 0.54
C ARG A 234 -19.41 9.86 -0.58
N GLY A 235 -18.96 9.72 -1.83
CA GLY A 235 -19.66 10.28 -2.98
C GLY A 235 -18.77 10.44 -4.22
N PRO A 236 -19.36 10.88 -5.35
CA PRO A 236 -18.63 11.00 -6.60
C PRO A 236 -17.50 12.03 -6.56
N GLU A 237 -17.63 13.09 -5.76
CA GLU A 237 -16.62 14.15 -5.63
C GLU A 237 -15.27 13.61 -5.09
N GLN A 238 -15.32 12.62 -4.19
CA GLN A 238 -14.14 11.96 -3.68
C GLN A 238 -13.46 11.11 -4.76
N VAL A 239 -14.24 10.43 -5.61
CA VAL A 239 -13.71 9.64 -6.74
C VAL A 239 -13.09 10.57 -7.79
N GLU A 240 -13.69 11.71 -8.06
CA GLU A 240 -13.15 12.73 -8.97
C GLU A 240 -11.82 13.27 -8.45
N ALA A 241 -11.71 13.54 -7.14
CA ALA A 241 -10.46 13.94 -6.50
C ALA A 241 -9.38 12.86 -6.64
N PHE A 242 -9.72 11.58 -6.48
CA PHE A 242 -8.79 10.46 -6.69
C PHE A 242 -8.28 10.41 -8.13
N ILE A 243 -9.15 10.53 -9.12
CA ILE A 243 -8.77 10.57 -10.54
C ILE A 243 -7.83 11.76 -10.81
N ALA A 244 -8.12 12.92 -10.26
CA ALA A 244 -7.25 14.10 -10.41
C ALA A 244 -5.87 13.88 -9.78
N SER A 245 -5.82 13.26 -8.60
CA SER A 245 -4.58 12.89 -7.91
C SER A 245 -3.74 11.89 -8.72
N LEU A 246 -4.36 10.85 -9.29
CA LEU A 246 -3.65 9.89 -10.14
C LEU A 246 -3.05 10.56 -11.39
N LYS A 247 -3.78 11.44 -12.06
CA LYS A 247 -3.28 12.23 -13.19
C LYS A 247 -2.10 13.09 -12.78
N ARG A 248 -2.19 13.76 -11.63
CA ARG A 248 -1.09 14.56 -11.09
C ARG A 248 0.15 13.72 -10.81
N ILE A 249 0.00 12.57 -10.13
CA ILE A 249 1.12 11.65 -9.89
C ILE A 249 1.72 11.16 -11.21
N ARG A 250 0.87 10.88 -12.20
CA ARG A 250 1.33 10.48 -13.55
C ARG A 250 2.23 11.54 -14.19
N THR A 251 1.94 12.84 -14.00
CA THR A 251 2.82 13.91 -14.51
C THR A 251 4.17 13.94 -13.81
N LEU A 252 4.23 13.64 -12.50
CA LEU A 252 5.50 13.58 -11.76
C LEU A 252 6.45 12.50 -12.29
N THR A 253 5.93 11.44 -12.94
CA THR A 253 6.75 10.41 -13.60
C THR A 253 7.34 10.89 -14.93
N GLN A 254 6.99 12.09 -15.40
CA GLN A 254 7.41 12.69 -16.66
C GLN A 254 8.17 14.01 -16.46
N ASP A 255 8.32 14.46 -15.21
CA ASP A 255 9.08 15.67 -14.88
C ASP A 255 10.51 15.56 -15.42
N GLY A 256 10.86 16.43 -16.37
CA GLY A 256 12.13 16.38 -17.06
C GLY A 256 13.35 16.64 -16.17
N ALA A 257 13.19 17.40 -15.07
CA ALA A 257 14.28 17.74 -14.17
C ALA A 257 14.57 16.64 -13.14
N ARG A 258 13.53 16.10 -12.48
CA ARG A 258 13.64 15.06 -11.46
C ARG A 258 12.41 14.14 -11.51
N PRO A 259 12.30 13.25 -12.50
CA PRO A 259 11.17 12.37 -12.61
C PRO A 259 11.10 11.41 -11.41
N VAL A 260 9.89 11.05 -11.00
CA VAL A 260 9.68 9.91 -10.12
C VAL A 260 10.02 8.63 -10.91
N GLU A 261 10.92 7.83 -10.38
CA GLU A 261 11.46 6.65 -11.06
C GLU A 261 10.93 5.33 -10.51
N LEU A 262 10.45 5.33 -9.25
CA LEU A 262 9.96 4.10 -8.61
C LEU A 262 8.86 4.41 -7.59
N HIS A 263 8.01 3.42 -7.35
CA HIS A 263 6.94 3.47 -6.38
C HIS A 263 7.22 2.52 -5.20
N LEU A 264 7.38 3.09 -4.00
CA LEU A 264 7.41 2.35 -2.74
C LEU A 264 6.03 2.42 -2.11
N THR A 265 5.23 1.41 -2.38
CA THR A 265 3.79 1.40 -2.08
C THR A 265 3.48 1.38 -0.58
N THR A 266 2.28 1.86 -0.21
CA THR A 266 1.68 1.71 1.13
C THR A 266 1.09 0.32 1.38
N HIS A 267 0.91 -0.49 0.33
CA HIS A 267 0.42 -1.87 0.44
C HIS A 267 1.27 -2.81 -0.43
N GLY A 268 2.06 -3.68 0.21
CA GLY A 268 3.07 -4.52 -0.44
C GLY A 268 2.57 -5.35 -1.61
N PHE A 269 1.35 -5.85 -1.54
CA PHE A 269 0.74 -6.64 -2.61
C PHE A 269 0.47 -5.84 -3.89
N SER A 270 0.39 -4.52 -3.81
CA SER A 270 0.02 -3.68 -4.98
C SER A 270 1.13 -3.52 -6.01
N THR A 271 2.36 -3.83 -5.66
CA THR A 271 3.54 -3.75 -6.54
C THR A 271 4.41 -5.02 -6.51
N GLY A 272 3.91 -6.11 -5.94
CA GLY A 272 4.70 -7.33 -5.83
C GLY A 272 5.91 -7.21 -4.89
N LEU A 273 5.82 -6.39 -3.83
CA LEU A 273 6.94 -6.22 -2.88
C LEU A 273 7.35 -7.51 -2.20
N ASN A 274 6.39 -8.41 -1.93
CA ASN A 274 6.67 -9.66 -1.27
C ASN A 274 7.52 -10.60 -2.15
N GLU A 275 7.30 -10.55 -3.47
CA GLU A 275 8.06 -11.29 -4.47
C GLU A 275 9.41 -10.60 -4.77
N ALA A 276 9.41 -9.27 -4.86
CA ALA A 276 10.61 -8.49 -5.13
C ALA A 276 11.67 -8.60 -4.02
N LYS A 277 11.26 -8.82 -2.76
CA LYS A 277 12.15 -9.08 -1.63
C LYS A 277 13.10 -10.25 -1.90
N ASP A 278 12.62 -11.33 -2.49
CA ASP A 278 13.45 -12.50 -2.77
C ASP A 278 14.45 -12.23 -3.90
N LEU A 279 14.10 -11.39 -4.86
CA LEU A 279 15.02 -10.92 -5.91
C LEU A 279 16.12 -10.03 -5.32
N LEU A 280 15.80 -9.16 -4.35
CA LEU A 280 16.81 -8.34 -3.66
C LEU A 280 17.88 -9.17 -2.95
N ARG A 281 17.51 -10.31 -2.37
CA ARG A 281 18.45 -11.19 -1.63
C ARG A 281 19.52 -11.81 -2.51
N THR A 282 19.22 -12.03 -3.79
CA THR A 282 20.12 -12.68 -4.77
C THR A 282 20.73 -11.70 -5.76
N ARG A 283 20.30 -10.44 -5.75
CA ARG A 283 20.76 -9.38 -6.66
C ARG A 283 22.25 -9.10 -6.50
N LYS A 284 22.96 -9.03 -7.62
CA LYS A 284 24.34 -8.51 -7.67
C LYS A 284 24.31 -6.97 -7.85
N PRO A 285 25.35 -6.25 -7.42
CA PRO A 285 25.39 -4.78 -7.56
C PRO A 285 25.23 -4.26 -8.99
N THR A 286 25.57 -5.07 -10.01
CA THR A 286 25.46 -4.74 -11.42
C THR A 286 24.07 -5.04 -12.02
N ASP A 287 23.25 -5.80 -11.31
CA ASP A 287 21.93 -6.17 -11.82
C ASP A 287 20.94 -5.00 -11.68
N PRO A 288 19.94 -4.89 -12.57
CA PRO A 288 18.85 -3.94 -12.38
C PRO A 288 18.21 -4.06 -11.00
N HIS A 289 17.81 -2.93 -10.42
CA HIS A 289 17.15 -2.94 -9.13
C HIS A 289 15.69 -3.39 -9.26
N PRO A 290 15.25 -4.47 -8.58
CA PRO A 290 13.93 -5.08 -8.81
C PRO A 290 12.75 -4.18 -8.41
N LEU A 291 12.98 -3.15 -7.58
CA LEU A 291 11.94 -2.19 -7.20
C LEU A 291 11.90 -0.96 -8.12
N VAL A 292 12.83 -0.84 -9.09
CA VAL A 292 12.84 0.26 -10.06
C VAL A 292 12.09 -0.20 -11.30
N ASP A 293 10.79 0.00 -11.30
CA ASP A 293 9.88 -0.36 -12.40
C ASP A 293 8.96 0.82 -12.75
N LEU A 294 9.50 1.81 -13.44
CA LEU A 294 8.72 2.96 -13.90
C LEU A 294 7.60 2.58 -14.88
N PRO A 295 7.80 1.66 -15.86
CA PRO A 295 6.70 1.19 -16.70
C PRO A 295 5.57 0.55 -15.90
N GLY A 296 5.88 -0.33 -14.94
CA GLY A 296 4.90 -0.96 -14.06
C GLY A 296 4.17 0.05 -13.17
N PHE A 297 4.89 1.04 -12.61
CA PHE A 297 4.25 2.11 -11.84
C PHE A 297 3.27 2.93 -12.70
N ARG A 298 3.68 3.29 -13.92
CA ARG A 298 2.79 4.00 -14.85
C ARG A 298 1.55 3.19 -15.20
N LYS A 299 1.72 1.89 -15.46
CA LYS A 299 0.60 0.98 -15.71
C LYS A 299 -0.32 0.89 -14.50
N GLN A 300 0.21 0.80 -13.28
CA GLN A 300 -0.59 0.81 -12.06
C GLN A 300 -1.45 2.07 -11.94
N LEU A 301 -0.89 3.25 -12.22
CA LEU A 301 -1.65 4.50 -12.19
C LEU A 301 -2.78 4.51 -13.25
N ASP A 302 -2.52 3.98 -14.44
CA ASP A 302 -3.49 3.88 -15.52
C ASP A 302 -4.62 2.88 -15.16
N ASP A 303 -4.29 1.72 -14.56
CA ASP A 303 -5.26 0.73 -14.09
C ASP A 303 -6.13 1.28 -12.94
N LEU A 304 -5.53 1.98 -11.98
CA LEU A 304 -6.26 2.63 -10.87
C LEU A 304 -7.21 3.72 -11.40
N GLN A 305 -6.77 4.51 -12.37
CA GLN A 305 -7.63 5.51 -13.00
C GLN A 305 -8.82 4.86 -13.70
N ALA A 306 -8.60 3.81 -14.49
CA ALA A 306 -9.67 3.10 -15.19
C ALA A 306 -10.68 2.49 -14.20
N GLY A 307 -10.22 1.91 -13.09
CA GLY A 307 -11.10 1.42 -12.02
C GLY A 307 -11.89 2.54 -11.34
N ALA A 308 -11.25 3.70 -11.11
CA ALA A 308 -11.91 4.86 -10.53
C ALA A 308 -12.98 5.47 -11.46
N GLU A 309 -12.73 5.50 -12.75
CA GLU A 309 -13.72 5.98 -13.74
C GLU A 309 -14.98 5.09 -13.75
N LYS A 310 -14.83 3.77 -13.67
CA LYS A 310 -15.96 2.85 -13.49
C LYS A 310 -16.69 3.11 -12.16
N ARG A 311 -15.94 3.29 -11.08
CA ARG A 311 -16.53 3.60 -9.77
C ARG A 311 -17.28 4.93 -9.76
N LEU A 312 -16.79 5.94 -10.47
CA LEU A 312 -17.46 7.25 -10.58
C LEU A 312 -18.86 7.13 -11.17
N VAL A 313 -19.04 6.28 -12.18
CA VAL A 313 -20.38 6.01 -12.75
C VAL A 313 -21.32 5.44 -11.69
N VAL A 314 -20.85 4.47 -10.89
CA VAL A 314 -21.64 3.87 -9.80
C VAL A 314 -22.02 4.89 -8.74
N GLU A 315 -21.09 5.74 -8.31
CA GLU A 315 -21.37 6.74 -7.26
C GLU A 315 -22.31 7.85 -7.74
N ARG A 316 -22.21 8.27 -9.00
CA ARG A 316 -23.14 9.25 -9.60
C ARG A 316 -24.55 8.69 -9.69
N GLN A 317 -24.72 7.39 -10.03
CA GLN A 317 -26.03 6.75 -10.04
C GLN A 317 -26.65 6.67 -8.65
N LYS A 318 -25.87 6.36 -7.61
CA LYS A 318 -26.34 6.36 -6.21
C LYS A 318 -26.81 7.73 -5.73
N LYS A 319 -26.17 8.81 -6.19
CA LYS A 319 -26.52 10.19 -5.82
C LYS A 319 -27.79 10.68 -6.54
N ALA A 320 -28.13 10.11 -7.68
CA ALA A 320 -29.30 10.47 -8.47
C ALA A 320 -30.60 9.77 -8.03
N ASN A 321 -30.49 8.70 -7.25
CA ASN A 321 -31.58 7.94 -6.64
C ASN A 321 -31.75 8.31 -5.15
#